data_686b180488fafc8e345c26c2a1955beb
#
_entry.id   686b180488fafc8e345c26c2a1955beb
#
_cell.length_a   1.000
_cell.length_b   1.000
_cell.length_c   1.000
_cell.angle_alpha   90.00
_cell.angle_beta   90.00
_cell.angle_gamma   90.00
#
_symmetry.space_group_name_H-M   'P 1'
#
loop_
_entity.id
_entity.type
_entity.pdbx_description
1 polymer ?
#
loop_
_entity_poly.entity_id
_entity_poly.type
_entity_poly.pdbx_seq_one_letter_code
_entity_poly.pdbx_strand_id
1 'polypeptide(L)'
;MTRAARHQRITDLLERHAVGSQGQLLDLLAEDGITVTQATLSRDLVDLDAVKVRRGRSLVYAVPGQGGDLTPRPAQDSAEVSARMSRLLQELLVSARAVGNQVVLRTPPGAAQFLASAIDRNDSEDILGTIAGDDTILVITTDLDGGEAVAQRLLALADADPDRDRDRDRDRDRDRDGGRDRGTP
;
A
#
# COMPACT_ATOMS: atom_id res chain seq x y z
N MET A 1 18.29 -16.29 -6.64
CA MET A 1 16.88 -15.91 -6.49
C MET A 1 16.00 -16.85 -7.29
N THR A 2 14.89 -17.33 -6.75
CA THR A 2 13.95 -18.20 -7.46
C THR A 2 13.09 -17.40 -8.43
N ARG A 3 12.49 -18.08 -9.46
CA ARG A 3 11.53 -17.43 -10.39
C ARG A 3 10.34 -16.83 -9.63
N ALA A 4 9.77 -17.57 -8.66
CA ALA A 4 8.64 -17.10 -7.87
C ALA A 4 8.98 -15.83 -7.08
N ALA A 5 10.14 -15.76 -6.42
CA ALA A 5 10.57 -14.56 -5.70
C ALA A 5 10.81 -13.37 -6.63
N ARG A 6 11.31 -13.62 -7.86
CA ARG A 6 11.46 -12.56 -8.86
C ARG A 6 10.11 -12.06 -9.39
N HIS A 7 9.18 -12.96 -9.66
CA HIS A 7 7.82 -12.61 -10.07
C HIS A 7 7.11 -11.77 -9.00
N GLN A 8 7.23 -12.16 -7.73
CA GLN A 8 6.66 -11.38 -6.63
C GLN A 8 7.27 -9.98 -6.60
N ARG A 9 8.62 -9.87 -6.71
CA ARG A 9 9.27 -8.56 -6.69
C ARG A 9 8.89 -7.68 -7.87
N ILE A 10 8.73 -8.24 -9.08
CA ILE A 10 8.23 -7.51 -10.24
C ILE A 10 6.81 -6.98 -9.96
N THR A 11 5.92 -7.81 -9.42
CA THR A 11 4.55 -7.42 -9.05
C THR A 11 4.57 -6.27 -8.05
N ASP A 12 5.35 -6.38 -6.97
CA ASP A 12 5.49 -5.34 -5.94
C ASP A 12 5.97 -4.00 -6.53
N LEU A 13 6.97 -4.05 -7.43
CA LEU A 13 7.49 -2.85 -8.10
C LEU A 13 6.43 -2.20 -9.00
N LEU A 14 5.66 -2.99 -9.76
CA LEU A 14 4.59 -2.48 -10.62
C LEU A 14 3.39 -1.93 -9.86
N GLU A 15 3.14 -2.44 -8.65
CA GLU A 15 2.10 -1.91 -7.75
C GLU A 15 2.51 -0.58 -7.09
N ARG A 16 3.81 -0.39 -6.83
CA ARG A 16 4.35 0.80 -6.14
C ARG A 16 4.79 1.91 -7.09
N HIS A 17 5.29 1.57 -8.26
CA HIS A 17 5.90 2.50 -9.21
C HIS A 17 5.15 2.57 -10.52
N ALA A 18 4.98 3.79 -11.04
CA ALA A 18 4.41 4.01 -12.37
C ALA A 18 5.45 3.69 -13.46
N VAL A 19 5.65 2.40 -13.74
CA VAL A 19 6.68 1.91 -14.67
C VAL A 19 6.18 1.94 -16.10
N GLY A 20 6.74 2.82 -16.93
CA GLY A 20 6.35 3.00 -18.34
C GLY A 20 7.12 2.12 -19.32
N SER A 21 8.31 1.60 -18.95
CA SER A 21 9.18 0.82 -19.82
C SER A 21 9.87 -0.33 -19.12
N GLN A 22 10.30 -1.35 -19.90
CA GLN A 22 11.09 -2.46 -19.37
C GLN A 22 12.46 -2.01 -18.87
N GLY A 23 13.04 -0.96 -19.49
CA GLY A 23 14.32 -0.39 -19.04
C GLY A 23 14.19 0.16 -17.61
N GLN A 24 13.15 0.96 -17.34
CA GLN A 24 12.87 1.47 -16.01
C GLN A 24 12.66 0.34 -14.98
N LEU A 25 12.00 -0.77 -15.37
CA LEU A 25 11.82 -1.92 -14.48
C LEU A 25 13.14 -2.67 -14.22
N LEU A 26 14.02 -2.75 -15.22
CA LEU A 26 15.36 -3.31 -15.04
C LEU A 26 16.20 -2.48 -14.06
N ASP A 27 16.11 -1.15 -14.15
CA ASP A 27 16.82 -0.24 -13.25
C ASP A 27 16.33 -0.42 -11.78
N LEU A 28 15.01 -0.47 -11.57
CA LEU A 28 14.42 -0.71 -10.24
C LEU A 28 14.80 -2.09 -9.67
N LEU A 29 14.80 -3.14 -10.50
CA LEU A 29 15.26 -4.46 -10.09
C LEU A 29 16.76 -4.47 -9.71
N ALA A 30 17.58 -3.70 -10.44
CA ALA A 30 19.01 -3.58 -10.17
C ALA A 30 19.26 -2.84 -8.83
N GLU A 31 18.46 -1.83 -8.48
CA GLU A 31 18.50 -1.16 -7.18
C GLU A 31 18.24 -2.14 -6.03
N ASP A 32 17.38 -3.13 -6.25
CA ASP A 32 17.12 -4.25 -5.31
C ASP A 32 18.18 -5.37 -5.36
N GLY A 33 19.27 -5.18 -6.10
CA GLY A 33 20.31 -6.19 -6.28
C GLY A 33 19.92 -7.36 -7.19
N ILE A 34 18.85 -7.20 -7.99
CA ILE A 34 18.33 -8.23 -8.89
C ILE A 34 18.73 -7.89 -10.34
N THR A 35 19.70 -8.63 -10.88
CA THR A 35 20.12 -8.47 -12.26
C THR A 35 19.49 -9.53 -13.15
N VAL A 36 18.74 -9.11 -14.17
CA VAL A 36 18.13 -9.97 -15.18
C VAL A 36 18.33 -9.39 -16.57
N THR A 37 18.28 -10.24 -17.59
CA THR A 37 18.31 -9.77 -18.99
C THR A 37 16.92 -9.27 -19.42
N GLN A 38 16.88 -8.37 -20.39
CA GLN A 38 15.62 -7.90 -20.98
C GLN A 38 14.76 -9.06 -21.50
N ALA A 39 15.38 -10.09 -22.09
CA ALA A 39 14.66 -11.27 -22.57
C ALA A 39 14.00 -12.07 -21.44
N THR A 40 14.66 -12.17 -20.28
CA THR A 40 14.10 -12.80 -19.09
C THR A 40 12.94 -11.97 -18.53
N LEU A 41 13.14 -10.65 -18.37
CA LEU A 41 12.09 -9.75 -17.90
C LEU A 41 10.87 -9.75 -18.82
N SER A 42 11.08 -9.77 -20.14
CA SER A 42 9.97 -9.82 -21.11
C SER A 42 9.12 -11.09 -20.94
N ARG A 43 9.75 -12.24 -20.67
CA ARG A 43 9.03 -13.50 -20.38
C ARG A 43 8.32 -13.45 -19.05
N ASP A 44 8.98 -12.92 -18.00
CA ASP A 44 8.36 -12.78 -16.67
C ASP A 44 7.12 -11.88 -16.73
N LEU A 45 7.13 -10.80 -17.51
CA LEU A 45 5.95 -9.93 -17.69
C LEU A 45 4.80 -10.65 -18.41
N VAL A 46 5.09 -11.50 -19.40
CA VAL A 46 4.08 -12.34 -20.06
C VAL A 46 3.52 -13.36 -19.07
N ASP A 47 4.37 -14.04 -18.30
CA ASP A 47 3.95 -15.03 -17.31
C ASP A 47 3.11 -14.43 -16.18
N LEU A 48 3.27 -13.13 -15.91
CA LEU A 48 2.50 -12.35 -14.92
C LEU A 48 1.24 -11.71 -15.53
N ASP A 49 0.94 -11.97 -16.81
CA ASP A 49 -0.16 -11.31 -17.53
C ASP A 49 -0.11 -9.77 -17.42
N ALA A 50 1.12 -9.22 -17.36
CA ALA A 50 1.32 -7.79 -17.23
C ALA A 50 0.91 -7.06 -18.51
N VAL A 51 0.07 -6.06 -18.38
CA VAL A 51 -0.45 -5.24 -19.48
C VAL A 51 -0.11 -3.77 -19.27
N LYS A 52 -0.15 -2.98 -20.36
CA LYS A 52 -0.03 -1.52 -20.24
C LYS A 52 -1.42 -0.90 -20.10
N VAL A 53 -1.60 -0.17 -19.01
CA VAL A 53 -2.83 0.58 -18.70
C VAL A 53 -2.54 2.08 -18.69
N ARG A 54 -3.58 2.89 -18.92
CA ARG A 54 -3.46 4.35 -18.91
C ARG A 54 -3.53 4.89 -17.48
N ARG A 55 -2.49 5.63 -17.08
CA ARG A 55 -2.46 6.43 -15.85
C ARG A 55 -2.26 7.91 -16.23
N GLY A 56 -3.34 8.68 -16.19
CA GLY A 56 -3.30 10.06 -16.67
C GLY A 56 -2.91 10.14 -18.16
N ARG A 57 -1.76 10.77 -18.46
CA ARG A 57 -1.24 10.92 -19.83
C ARG A 57 -0.25 9.83 -20.24
N SER A 58 0.15 8.96 -19.33
CA SER A 58 1.17 7.93 -19.56
C SER A 58 0.57 6.54 -19.63
N LEU A 59 1.27 5.61 -20.32
CA LEU A 59 1.02 4.18 -20.28
C LEU A 59 2.02 3.54 -19.33
N VAL A 60 1.51 2.78 -18.35
CA VAL A 60 2.33 2.09 -17.35
C VAL A 60 1.98 0.61 -17.30
N TYR A 61 2.95 -0.22 -16.92
CA TYR A 61 2.69 -1.63 -16.67
C TYR A 61 1.83 -1.81 -15.43
N ALA A 62 0.92 -2.76 -15.49
CA ALA A 62 0.10 -3.23 -14.39
C ALA A 62 -0.08 -4.74 -14.47
N VAL A 63 -0.17 -5.41 -13.35
CA VAL A 63 -0.47 -6.83 -13.24
C VAL A 63 -1.91 -7.04 -12.76
N PRO A 64 -2.56 -8.17 -13.10
CA PRO A 64 -3.86 -8.52 -12.54
C PRO A 64 -3.80 -8.56 -11.02
N GLY A 65 -4.85 -8.06 -10.35
CA GLY A 65 -4.97 -8.12 -8.90
C GLY A 65 -5.04 -9.56 -8.38
N GLN A 66 -4.55 -9.78 -7.17
CA GLN A 66 -4.71 -11.08 -6.50
C GLN A 66 -6.09 -11.17 -5.85
N GLY A 67 -6.66 -12.38 -5.80
CA GLY A 67 -8.02 -12.62 -5.30
C GLY A 67 -9.06 -12.58 -6.43
N GLY A 68 -10.31 -12.31 -6.15
CA GLY A 68 -11.40 -12.40 -7.13
C GLY A 68 -11.45 -11.28 -8.19
N ASP A 69 -10.65 -10.24 -8.08
CA ASP A 69 -10.61 -9.10 -9.02
C ASP A 69 -9.30 -9.12 -9.82
N LEU A 70 -9.37 -9.67 -11.02
CA LEU A 70 -8.23 -9.77 -11.94
C LEU A 70 -8.00 -8.49 -12.78
N THR A 71 -8.71 -7.39 -12.50
CA THR A 71 -8.53 -6.13 -13.24
C THR A 71 -7.12 -5.57 -13.00
N PRO A 72 -6.30 -5.38 -14.03
CA PRO A 72 -4.98 -4.77 -13.88
C PRO A 72 -5.10 -3.33 -13.39
N ARG A 73 -4.42 -3.01 -12.31
CA ARG A 73 -4.43 -1.67 -11.72
C ARG A 73 -3.05 -1.04 -11.81
N PRO A 74 -2.95 0.23 -12.23
CA PRO A 74 -1.69 0.94 -12.18
C PRO A 74 -1.28 1.18 -10.73
N ALA A 75 0.02 1.41 -10.52
CA ALA A 75 0.55 1.84 -9.22
C ALA A 75 -0.28 3.00 -8.66
N GLN A 76 -0.65 2.92 -7.40
CA GLN A 76 -1.37 3.98 -6.69
C GLN A 76 -0.38 4.94 -6.02
N ASP A 77 -0.76 6.19 -5.85
CA ASP A 77 0.06 7.12 -5.07
C ASP A 77 0.01 6.71 -3.59
N SER A 78 1.10 6.90 -2.86
CA SER A 78 1.21 6.53 -1.44
C SER A 78 0.08 7.13 -0.59
N ALA A 79 -0.40 8.34 -0.93
CA ALA A 79 -1.53 8.97 -0.28
C ALA A 79 -2.86 8.22 -0.54
N GLU A 80 -3.06 7.69 -1.75
CA GLU A 80 -4.25 6.89 -2.09
C GLU A 80 -4.23 5.54 -1.38
N VAL A 81 -3.04 4.91 -1.28
CA VAL A 81 -2.84 3.64 -0.55
C VAL A 81 -3.15 3.85 0.93
N SER A 82 -2.63 4.91 1.54
CA SER A 82 -2.87 5.24 2.94
C SER A 82 -4.35 5.56 3.20
N ALA A 83 -5.01 6.34 2.35
CA ALA A 83 -6.43 6.65 2.47
C ALA A 83 -7.32 5.41 2.30
N ARG A 84 -6.92 4.48 1.43
CA ARG A 84 -7.61 3.20 1.26
C ARG A 84 -7.45 2.32 2.50
N MET A 85 -6.23 2.24 3.06
CA MET A 85 -5.96 1.50 4.28
C MET A 85 -6.79 2.02 5.44
N SER A 86 -6.82 3.35 5.67
CA SER A 86 -7.65 3.95 6.73
C SER A 86 -9.12 3.59 6.57
N ARG A 87 -9.68 3.68 5.37
CA ARG A 87 -11.08 3.27 5.11
C ARG A 87 -11.33 1.81 5.41
N LEU A 88 -10.43 0.91 5.01
CA LEU A 88 -10.58 -0.52 5.30
C LEU A 88 -10.49 -0.83 6.79
N LEU A 89 -9.60 -0.15 7.50
CA LEU A 89 -9.51 -0.28 8.96
C LEU A 89 -10.78 0.23 9.66
N GLN A 90 -11.33 1.38 9.23
CA GLN A 90 -12.61 1.91 9.73
C GLN A 90 -13.78 0.94 9.53
N GLU A 91 -13.83 0.28 8.38
CA GLU A 91 -14.94 -0.62 8.05
C GLU A 91 -14.79 -2.01 8.69
N LEU A 92 -13.55 -2.50 8.85
CA LEU A 92 -13.29 -3.89 9.16
C LEU A 92 -12.56 -4.14 10.48
N LEU A 93 -11.89 -3.16 11.08
CA LEU A 93 -11.18 -3.37 12.34
C LEU A 93 -12.13 -3.27 13.53
N VAL A 94 -12.37 -4.40 14.20
CA VAL A 94 -13.21 -4.46 15.40
C VAL A 94 -12.39 -4.18 16.67
N SER A 95 -11.18 -4.75 16.75
CA SER A 95 -10.26 -4.53 17.87
C SER A 95 -8.82 -4.91 17.49
N ALA A 96 -7.86 -4.31 18.20
CA ALA A 96 -6.45 -4.67 18.15
C ALA A 96 -5.92 -4.87 19.57
N ARG A 97 -5.11 -5.93 19.77
CA ARG A 97 -4.43 -6.23 21.03
C ARG A 97 -3.03 -6.73 20.75
N ALA A 98 -2.06 -6.29 21.51
CA ALA A 98 -0.65 -6.64 21.31
C ALA A 98 -0.03 -7.31 22.53
N VAL A 99 1.00 -8.13 22.26
CA VAL A 99 1.92 -8.67 23.26
C VAL A 99 3.28 -8.91 22.57
N GLY A 100 4.35 -8.27 23.07
CA GLY A 100 5.66 -8.33 22.43
C GLY A 100 5.59 -7.85 20.98
N ASN A 101 6.02 -8.67 20.03
CA ASN A 101 5.97 -8.39 18.60
C ASN A 101 4.73 -8.92 17.88
N GLN A 102 3.69 -9.32 18.60
CA GLN A 102 2.47 -9.87 18.03
C GLN A 102 1.29 -8.95 18.25
N VAL A 103 0.50 -8.71 17.21
CA VAL A 103 -0.75 -7.97 17.27
C VAL A 103 -1.87 -8.84 16.74
N VAL A 104 -2.89 -9.05 17.55
CA VAL A 104 -4.12 -9.76 17.16
C VAL A 104 -5.17 -8.72 16.79
N LEU A 105 -5.57 -8.72 15.53
CA LEU A 105 -6.68 -7.91 15.03
C LEU A 105 -7.93 -8.78 14.91
N ARG A 106 -9.09 -8.20 15.24
CA ARG A 106 -10.38 -8.81 15.00
C ARG A 106 -11.12 -8.05 13.90
N THR A 107 -11.81 -8.81 13.06
CA THR A 107 -12.65 -8.31 11.96
C THR A 107 -14.03 -8.98 12.00
N PRO A 108 -15.02 -8.50 11.25
CA PRO A 108 -16.21 -9.30 10.94
C PRO A 108 -15.83 -10.63 10.27
N PRO A 109 -16.63 -11.70 10.42
CA PRO A 109 -16.40 -12.98 9.76
C PRO A 109 -16.22 -12.82 8.23
N GLY A 110 -15.25 -13.51 7.67
CA GLY A 110 -14.90 -13.45 6.24
C GLY A 110 -14.05 -12.26 5.81
N ALA A 111 -13.79 -11.27 6.67
CA ALA A 111 -13.08 -10.04 6.30
C ALA A 111 -11.57 -10.07 6.57
N ALA A 112 -11.08 -11.01 7.38
CA ALA A 112 -9.69 -11.01 7.84
C ALA A 112 -8.68 -11.14 6.69
N GLN A 113 -8.91 -12.03 5.74
CA GLN A 113 -8.03 -12.22 4.57
C GLN A 113 -7.89 -10.94 3.74
N PHE A 114 -9.01 -10.22 3.57
CA PHE A 114 -9.03 -8.99 2.76
C PHE A 114 -8.26 -7.87 3.45
N LEU A 115 -8.47 -7.66 4.75
CA LEU A 115 -7.75 -6.66 5.52
C LEU A 115 -6.25 -6.99 5.66
N ALA A 116 -5.89 -8.26 5.93
CA ALA A 116 -4.51 -8.72 6.00
C ALA A 116 -3.75 -8.43 4.70
N SER A 117 -4.35 -8.76 3.56
CA SER A 117 -3.80 -8.48 2.24
C SER A 117 -3.60 -6.97 1.98
N ALA A 118 -4.41 -6.10 2.56
CA ALA A 118 -4.23 -4.66 2.48
C ALA A 118 -3.09 -4.18 3.38
N ILE A 119 -2.93 -4.77 4.57
CA ILE A 119 -1.83 -4.48 5.49
C ILE A 119 -0.50 -4.87 4.85
N ASP A 120 -0.38 -6.09 4.32
CA ASP A 120 0.86 -6.57 3.68
C ASP A 120 1.27 -5.71 2.47
N ARG A 121 0.31 -5.19 1.71
CA ARG A 121 0.59 -4.30 0.56
C ARG A 121 0.98 -2.88 0.95
N ASN A 122 0.69 -2.46 2.18
CA ASN A 122 1.03 -1.11 2.63
C ASN A 122 2.52 -0.92 2.93
N ASP A 123 3.35 -1.98 2.84
CA ASP A 123 4.81 -1.97 2.97
C ASP A 123 5.32 -1.15 4.17
N SER A 124 4.77 -1.41 5.33
CA SER A 124 5.21 -0.80 6.57
C SER A 124 6.49 -1.49 7.05
N GLU A 125 7.60 -0.78 7.19
CA GLU A 125 8.90 -1.32 7.64
C GLU A 125 8.83 -1.98 9.03
N ASP A 126 7.85 -1.60 9.84
CA ASP A 126 7.60 -2.11 11.18
C ASP A 126 6.75 -3.40 11.20
N ILE A 127 6.23 -3.86 10.07
CA ILE A 127 5.45 -5.11 9.93
C ILE A 127 6.25 -6.12 9.12
N LEU A 128 6.52 -7.29 9.71
CA LEU A 128 7.18 -8.41 9.04
C LEU A 128 6.22 -9.16 8.10
N GLY A 129 4.96 -9.26 8.48
CA GLY A 129 3.91 -9.92 7.72
C GLY A 129 2.69 -10.26 8.56
N THR A 130 1.67 -10.83 7.89
CA THR A 130 0.41 -11.20 8.50
C THR A 130 0.04 -12.67 8.29
N ILE A 131 -0.76 -13.21 9.21
CA ILE A 131 -1.42 -14.53 9.08
C ILE A 131 -2.91 -14.31 9.35
N ALA A 132 -3.76 -14.61 8.39
CA ALA A 132 -5.18 -14.37 8.49
C ALA A 132 -6.00 -15.67 8.57
N GLY A 133 -6.92 -15.71 9.52
CA GLY A 133 -8.02 -16.67 9.58
C GLY A 133 -9.27 -16.13 8.90
N ASP A 134 -10.44 -16.45 9.43
CA ASP A 134 -11.74 -15.97 8.93
C ASP A 134 -12.08 -14.58 9.49
N ASP A 135 -11.92 -14.38 10.80
CA ASP A 135 -12.27 -13.16 11.56
C ASP A 135 -11.10 -12.58 12.36
N THR A 136 -9.92 -13.17 12.24
CA THR A 136 -8.76 -12.85 13.06
C THR A 136 -7.52 -12.76 12.20
N ILE A 137 -6.70 -11.72 12.45
CA ILE A 137 -5.40 -11.52 11.81
C ILE A 137 -4.35 -11.48 12.91
N LEU A 138 -3.27 -12.25 12.74
CA LEU A 138 -2.04 -12.11 13.50
C LEU A 138 -1.07 -11.28 12.66
N VAL A 139 -0.70 -10.11 13.16
CA VAL A 139 0.37 -9.27 12.60
C VAL A 139 1.64 -9.52 13.41
N ILE A 140 2.76 -9.71 12.72
CA ILE A 140 4.08 -9.89 13.34
C ILE A 140 4.89 -8.64 13.02
N THR A 141 5.43 -7.98 14.05
CA THR A 141 6.26 -6.78 13.89
C THR A 141 7.74 -7.13 13.78
N THR A 142 8.52 -6.26 13.14
CA THR A 142 9.97 -6.41 12.97
C THR A 142 10.72 -6.20 14.29
N ASP A 143 10.24 -5.28 15.15
CA ASP A 143 10.76 -5.06 16.49
C ASP A 143 10.09 -6.02 17.48
N LEU A 144 10.88 -6.62 18.38
CA LEU A 144 10.41 -7.59 19.38
C LEU A 144 9.39 -7.00 20.37
N ASP A 145 9.42 -5.68 20.59
CA ASP A 145 8.48 -4.96 21.46
C ASP A 145 7.58 -3.99 20.66
N GLY A 146 7.58 -4.09 19.33
CA GLY A 146 6.88 -3.17 18.43
C GLY A 146 5.36 -3.34 18.34
N GLY A 147 4.82 -4.43 18.91
CA GLY A 147 3.40 -4.78 18.75
C GLY A 147 2.45 -3.69 19.24
N GLU A 148 2.71 -3.10 20.42
CA GLU A 148 1.83 -2.07 20.97
C GLU A 148 1.79 -0.81 20.07
N ALA A 149 2.95 -0.36 19.57
CA ALA A 149 3.03 0.80 18.68
C ALA A 149 2.25 0.56 17.37
N VAL A 150 2.37 -0.64 16.79
CA VAL A 150 1.63 -1.01 15.58
C VAL A 150 0.14 -1.11 15.86
N ALA A 151 -0.29 -1.72 16.97
CA ALA A 151 -1.70 -1.81 17.35
C ALA A 151 -2.33 -0.41 17.52
N GLN A 152 -1.65 0.49 18.22
CA GLN A 152 -2.08 1.88 18.42
C GLN A 152 -2.18 2.63 17.08
N ARG A 153 -1.20 2.48 16.20
CA ARG A 153 -1.21 3.09 14.87
C ARG A 153 -2.38 2.61 14.02
N LEU A 154 -2.66 1.30 14.00
CA LEU A 154 -3.78 0.75 13.23
C LEU A 154 -5.12 1.22 13.78
N LEU A 155 -5.28 1.30 15.11
CA LEU A 155 -6.47 1.87 15.75
C LEU A 155 -6.62 3.36 15.42
N ALA A 156 -5.55 4.15 15.49
CA ALA A 156 -5.58 5.57 15.13
C ALA A 156 -6.00 5.80 13.67
N LEU A 157 -5.55 4.93 12.75
CA LEU A 157 -5.98 4.97 11.35
C LEU A 157 -7.45 4.59 11.17
N ALA A 158 -7.97 3.68 12.01
CA ALA A 158 -9.39 3.31 12.03
C ALA A 158 -10.28 4.45 12.58
N ASP A 159 -9.76 5.24 13.52
CA ASP A 159 -10.48 6.36 14.12
C ASP A 159 -10.31 7.69 13.35
N ALA A 160 -9.40 7.74 12.35
CA ALA A 160 -9.13 8.94 11.58
C ALA A 160 -10.36 9.32 10.73
N ASP A 161 -10.96 10.48 11.03
CA ASP A 161 -12.07 11.04 10.25
C ASP A 161 -11.52 11.70 8.97
N PRO A 162 -11.81 11.15 7.78
CA PRO A 162 -11.28 11.69 6.52
C PRO A 162 -11.79 13.10 6.19
N ASP A 163 -12.88 13.55 6.82
CA ASP A 163 -13.42 14.91 6.61
C ASP A 163 -12.74 15.97 7.48
N ARG A 164 -12.14 15.60 8.61
CA ARG A 164 -11.41 16.54 9.49
C ARG A 164 -10.11 17.06 8.86
N ASP A 165 -9.42 16.27 8.06
CA ASP A 165 -8.18 16.71 7.42
C ASP A 165 -8.45 17.63 6.22
N ARG A 166 -9.58 17.47 5.53
CA ARG A 166 -9.99 18.37 4.44
C ARG A 166 -10.39 19.75 4.93
N ASP A 167 -10.94 19.86 6.13
CA ASP A 167 -11.29 21.17 6.71
C ASP A 167 -10.06 21.91 7.25
N ARG A 168 -9.05 21.20 7.75
CA ARG A 168 -7.77 21.82 8.17
C ARG A 168 -6.97 22.41 7.01
N ASP A 169 -6.98 21.77 5.84
CA ASP A 169 -6.32 22.32 4.65
C ASP A 169 -7.07 23.50 4.05
N ARG A 170 -8.41 23.52 4.12
CA ARG A 170 -9.22 24.67 3.70
C ARG A 170 -9.04 25.90 4.58
N ASP A 171 -8.84 25.72 5.87
CA ASP A 171 -8.58 26.84 6.79
C ASP A 171 -7.16 27.39 6.62
N ARG A 172 -6.16 26.56 6.31
CA ARG A 172 -4.80 27.02 6.01
C ARG A 172 -4.71 27.83 4.72
N ASP A 173 -5.51 27.52 3.70
CA ASP A 173 -5.57 28.29 2.45
C ASP A 173 -6.31 29.62 2.62
N ARG A 174 -7.30 29.69 3.50
CA ARG A 174 -7.99 30.96 3.83
C ARG A 174 -7.11 31.95 4.57
N ASP A 175 -6.26 31.47 5.47
CA ASP A 175 -5.32 32.35 6.21
C ASP A 175 -4.17 32.88 5.32
N ARG A 176 -3.87 32.21 4.21
CA ARG A 176 -2.86 32.66 3.23
C ARG A 176 -3.39 33.74 2.28
N ASP A 177 -4.68 33.75 1.99
CA ASP A 177 -5.28 34.71 1.05
C ASP A 177 -5.76 36.00 1.76
N GLY A 178 -6.00 35.96 3.07
CA GLY A 178 -6.43 37.10 3.87
C GLY A 178 -5.36 38.19 4.16
N GLY A 179 -4.09 37.95 3.77
CA GLY A 179 -2.94 38.79 4.09
C GLY A 179 -2.54 39.84 3.05
N ARG A 180 -3.25 39.97 1.93
CA ARG A 180 -2.83 40.84 0.78
C ARG A 180 -3.59 42.12 0.58
N ASP A 181 -4.41 42.54 1.52
CA ASP A 181 -5.11 43.85 1.34
C ASP A 181 -4.96 44.74 2.59
N ARG A 182 -3.78 45.32 2.79
CA ARG A 182 -3.57 46.55 3.58
C ARG A 182 -2.34 47.30 3.08
N GLY A 183 -2.55 48.31 2.31
CA GLY A 183 -1.57 49.38 2.08
C GLY A 183 -1.75 50.02 0.72
N THR A 184 -2.42 51.13 0.67
CA THR A 184 -1.73 52.41 0.65
C THR A 184 -2.74 53.56 0.58
N PRO A 185 -2.50 54.69 1.24
CA PRO A 185 -3.07 55.93 0.84
C PRO A 185 -2.28 56.55 -0.31
#